data_4970415dcda95600d6535ac78057c456
#
_entry.id   4970415dcda95600d6535ac78057c456
#
_cell.length_a   1.000
_cell.length_b   1.000
_cell.length_c   1.000
_cell.angle_alpha   90.00
_cell.angle_beta   90.00
_cell.angle_gamma   90.00
#
_symmetry.space_group_name_H-M   'P 1'
#
loop_
_entity.id
_entity.type
_entity.pdbx_description
1 polymer ?
#
loop_
_entity_poly.entity_id
_entity_poly.type
_entity_poly.pdbx_seq_one_letter_code
_entity_poly.pdbx_strand_id
1 'polypeptide(L)'
;MSELKELKTAEYQDLVNQGGVTVIDFWAPWCGYCVRMMPIIEEIAGELEGKANFVKVNADEEPELARNLQVEVLPTFVILKDGEVVDRKIGFMPKGDLQGA
;
A
#
# COMPACT_ATOMS: atom_id res chain seq x y z
N MET A 1 1.36 -8.75 15.47
CA MET A 1 0.88 -7.98 14.31
C MET A 1 2.02 -7.22 13.69
N SER A 2 2.08 -7.24 12.38
CA SER A 2 3.11 -6.52 11.67
C SER A 2 2.68 -5.09 11.39
N GLU A 3 3.48 -4.12 11.80
CA GLU A 3 3.25 -2.75 11.39
C GLU A 3 3.76 -2.58 9.97
N LEU A 4 3.04 -1.79 9.17
CA LEU A 4 3.50 -1.47 7.84
C LEU A 4 4.64 -0.46 7.90
N LYS A 5 5.69 -0.72 7.12
CA LYS A 5 6.78 0.25 6.99
C LYS A 5 6.28 1.46 6.24
N GLU A 6 6.60 2.66 6.74
CA GLU A 6 6.31 3.90 6.04
C GLU A 6 7.35 4.12 4.96
N LEU A 7 6.91 4.12 3.70
CA LEU A 7 7.81 4.27 2.56
C LEU A 7 7.93 5.74 2.16
N LYS A 8 9.15 6.19 1.94
CA LYS A 8 9.43 7.53 1.43
C LYS A 8 9.69 7.45 -0.08
N THR A 9 9.46 8.57 -0.77
CA THR A 9 9.67 8.63 -2.22
C THR A 9 11.08 8.17 -2.60
N ALA A 10 12.09 8.56 -1.84
CA ALA A 10 13.46 8.18 -2.13
C ALA A 10 13.73 6.68 -2.01
N GLU A 11 12.86 5.95 -1.31
CA GLU A 11 13.02 4.50 -1.10
C GLU A 11 12.29 3.67 -2.15
N TYR A 12 11.47 4.31 -2.98
CA TYR A 12 10.60 3.58 -3.92
C TYR A 12 11.39 2.71 -4.90
N GLN A 13 12.50 3.24 -5.42
CA GLN A 13 13.30 2.50 -6.38
C GLN A 13 13.91 1.25 -5.76
N ASP A 14 14.33 1.32 -4.51
CA ASP A 14 14.84 0.15 -3.80
C ASP A 14 13.75 -0.92 -3.66
N LEU A 15 12.53 -0.48 -3.38
CA LEU A 15 11.39 -1.39 -3.27
C LEU A 15 11.14 -2.10 -4.61
N VAL A 16 11.15 -1.35 -5.71
CA VAL A 16 10.98 -1.89 -7.05
C VAL A 16 12.06 -2.93 -7.35
N ASN A 17 13.29 -2.64 -6.97
CA ASN A 17 14.43 -3.52 -7.24
C ASN A 17 14.40 -4.81 -6.44
N GLN A 18 13.66 -4.85 -5.33
CA GLN A 18 13.54 -6.08 -4.53
C GLN A 18 12.77 -7.18 -5.25
N GLY A 19 11.89 -6.81 -6.18
CA GLY A 19 11.04 -7.77 -6.85
C GLY A 19 9.96 -8.35 -5.94
N GLY A 20 9.27 -9.38 -6.43
CA GLY A 20 8.18 -10.01 -5.69
C GLY A 20 6.92 -9.16 -5.69
N VAL A 21 5.95 -9.54 -4.83
CA VAL A 21 4.67 -8.85 -4.72
C VAL A 21 4.75 -7.82 -3.59
N THR A 22 4.33 -6.60 -3.89
CA THR A 22 4.28 -5.51 -2.90
C THR A 22 2.93 -4.83 -2.98
N VAL A 23 2.33 -4.58 -1.82
CA VAL A 23 1.10 -3.80 -1.70
C VAL A 23 1.46 -2.47 -1.03
N ILE A 24 1.15 -1.38 -1.70
CA ILE A 24 1.41 -0.03 -1.19
C ILE A 24 0.08 0.61 -0.82
N ASP A 25 -0.08 0.91 0.47
CA ASP A 25 -1.28 1.58 1.00
C ASP A 25 -1.03 3.10 1.02
N PHE A 26 -1.65 3.81 0.10
CA PHE A 26 -1.63 5.27 0.10
C PHE A 26 -2.72 5.77 1.03
N TRP A 27 -2.31 6.51 2.04
CA TRP A 27 -3.19 6.94 3.12
C TRP A 27 -2.87 8.38 3.53
N ALA A 28 -3.72 8.94 4.39
CA ALA A 28 -3.44 10.22 5.05
C ALA A 28 -4.10 10.22 6.42
N PRO A 29 -3.54 10.95 7.39
CA PRO A 29 -4.11 10.98 8.76
C PRO A 29 -5.54 11.51 8.83
N TRP A 30 -5.92 12.38 7.89
CA TRP A 30 -7.27 12.96 7.85
C TRP A 30 -8.27 12.05 7.14
N CYS A 31 -7.83 10.98 6.52
CA CYS A 31 -8.70 10.06 5.80
C CYS A 31 -9.25 9.02 6.77
N GLY A 32 -10.53 9.15 7.12
CA GLY A 32 -11.16 8.25 8.10
C GLY A 32 -11.14 6.80 7.66
N TYR A 33 -11.42 6.52 6.40
CA TYR A 33 -11.39 5.16 5.88
C TYR A 33 -9.98 4.56 5.90
N CYS A 34 -8.97 5.38 5.61
CA CYS A 34 -7.58 4.94 5.65
C CYS A 34 -7.21 4.47 7.06
N VAL A 35 -7.57 5.27 8.05
CA VAL A 35 -7.27 4.96 9.45
C VAL A 35 -8.01 3.71 9.90
N ARG A 36 -9.29 3.57 9.53
CA ARG A 36 -10.08 2.40 9.90
C ARG A 36 -9.56 1.11 9.27
N MET A 37 -9.03 1.21 8.06
CA MET A 37 -8.51 0.03 7.36
C MET A 37 -7.13 -0.38 7.84
N MET A 38 -6.41 0.49 8.54
CA MET A 38 -5.03 0.18 8.93
C MET A 38 -4.92 -1.13 9.73
N PRO A 39 -5.75 -1.40 10.75
CA PRO A 39 -5.66 -2.67 11.45
C PRO A 39 -5.93 -3.88 10.55
N ILE A 40 -6.83 -3.73 9.58
CA ILE A 40 -7.16 -4.81 8.64
C ILE A 40 -5.95 -5.09 7.74
N ILE A 41 -5.32 -4.04 7.24
CA ILE A 41 -4.15 -4.17 6.37
C ILE A 41 -2.99 -4.79 7.15
N GLU A 42 -2.79 -4.38 8.39
CA GLU A 42 -1.74 -4.96 9.24
C GLU A 42 -1.96 -6.44 9.49
N GLU A 43 -3.22 -6.84 9.67
CA GLU A 43 -3.57 -8.25 9.85
C GLU A 43 -3.26 -9.04 8.58
N ILE A 44 -3.65 -8.52 7.42
CA ILE A 44 -3.37 -9.17 6.14
C ILE A 44 -1.87 -9.26 5.91
N ALA A 45 -1.13 -8.20 6.23
CA ALA A 45 0.32 -8.18 6.08
C ALA A 45 0.97 -9.28 6.91
N GLY A 46 0.47 -9.48 8.14
CA GLY A 46 0.96 -10.56 8.99
C GLY A 46 0.68 -11.94 8.42
N GLU A 47 -0.52 -12.14 7.86
CA GLU A 47 -0.90 -13.41 7.27
C GLU A 47 -0.10 -13.74 6.02
N LEU A 48 0.33 -12.72 5.27
CA LEU A 48 1.06 -12.89 4.02
C LEU A 48 2.56 -12.63 4.17
N GLU A 49 3.04 -12.57 5.40
CA GLU A 49 4.46 -12.37 5.66
C GLU A 49 5.28 -13.45 4.96
N GLY A 50 6.32 -13.01 4.24
CA GLY A 50 7.14 -13.91 3.43
C GLY A 50 6.61 -14.16 2.03
N LYS A 51 5.33 -13.80 1.75
CA LYS A 51 4.73 -13.98 0.42
C LYS A 51 4.54 -12.64 -0.30
N ALA A 52 4.33 -11.58 0.46
CA ALA A 52 4.14 -10.23 -0.11
C ALA A 52 4.67 -9.21 0.90
N ASN A 53 5.17 -8.11 0.37
CA ASN A 53 5.60 -6.98 1.18
C ASN A 53 4.44 -5.98 1.26
N PHE A 54 4.21 -5.45 2.46
CA PHE A 54 3.21 -4.42 2.66
C PHE A 54 3.89 -3.18 3.21
N VAL A 55 3.68 -2.06 2.53
CA VAL A 55 4.19 -0.76 2.96
C VAL A 55 3.07 0.27 2.88
N LYS A 56 3.24 1.39 3.56
CA LYS A 56 2.28 2.49 3.48
C LYS A 56 3.00 3.76 3.08
N VAL A 57 2.28 4.63 2.38
CA VAL A 57 2.79 5.94 1.96
C VAL A 57 1.80 6.99 2.43
N ASN A 58 2.28 7.96 3.20
CA ASN A 58 1.48 9.11 3.59
C ASN A 58 1.45 10.06 2.39
N ALA A 59 0.30 10.16 1.73
CA ALA A 59 0.17 10.94 0.51
C ALA A 59 0.43 12.43 0.72
N ASP A 60 0.19 12.94 1.93
CA ASP A 60 0.47 14.35 2.25
C ASP A 60 1.96 14.62 2.34
N GLU A 61 2.74 13.64 2.83
CA GLU A 61 4.19 13.79 2.98
C GLU A 61 4.94 13.42 1.71
N GLU A 62 4.36 12.53 0.89
CA GLU A 62 5.00 12.04 -0.34
C GLU A 62 4.09 12.28 -1.54
N PRO A 63 3.74 13.54 -1.84
CA PRO A 63 2.81 13.82 -2.93
C PRO A 63 3.37 13.47 -4.30
N GLU A 64 4.69 13.53 -4.46
CA GLU A 64 5.33 13.19 -5.72
C GLU A 64 5.13 11.70 -6.06
N LEU A 65 5.31 10.83 -5.07
CA LEU A 65 5.13 9.40 -5.28
C LEU A 65 3.67 9.08 -5.60
N ALA A 66 2.74 9.71 -4.89
CA ALA A 66 1.32 9.53 -5.16
C ALA A 66 0.99 9.94 -6.59
N ARG A 67 1.53 11.06 -7.04
CA ARG A 67 1.31 11.54 -8.41
C ARG A 67 1.92 10.59 -9.43
N ASN A 68 3.13 10.13 -9.19
CA ASN A 68 3.84 9.22 -10.10
C ASN A 68 3.09 7.90 -10.28
N LEU A 69 2.42 7.43 -9.25
CA LEU A 69 1.63 6.21 -9.31
C LEU A 69 0.15 6.48 -9.62
N GLN A 70 -0.18 7.71 -9.98
CA GLN A 70 -1.52 8.13 -10.40
C GLN A 70 -2.58 7.90 -9.33
N VAL A 71 -2.23 8.15 -8.08
CA VAL A 71 -3.15 8.06 -6.95
C VAL A 71 -3.90 9.38 -6.83
N GLU A 72 -5.22 9.33 -7.03
CA GLU A 72 -6.08 10.52 -7.02
C GLU A 72 -7.03 10.54 -5.82
N VAL A 73 -7.32 9.38 -5.25
CA VAL A 73 -8.23 9.27 -4.10
C VAL A 73 -7.59 8.41 -3.03
N LEU A 74 -8.11 8.50 -1.81
CA LEU A 74 -7.60 7.72 -0.66
C LEU A 74 -8.76 6.97 -0.01
N PRO A 75 -8.51 5.77 0.48
CA PRO A 75 -7.28 5.01 0.33
C PRO A 75 -7.16 4.42 -1.07
N THR A 76 -5.94 4.25 -1.54
CA THR A 76 -5.64 3.51 -2.78
C THR A 76 -4.56 2.50 -2.48
N PHE A 77 -4.79 1.27 -2.89
CA PHE A 77 -3.82 0.18 -2.73
C PHE A 77 -3.25 -0.14 -4.09
N VAL A 78 -1.95 0.10 -4.25
CA VAL A 78 -1.26 -0.20 -5.50
C VAL A 78 -0.51 -1.50 -5.31
N ILE A 79 -0.75 -2.45 -6.21
CA ILE A 79 -0.14 -3.77 -6.12
C ILE A 79 0.91 -3.89 -7.21
N LEU A 80 2.15 -4.13 -6.79
CA LEU A 80 3.28 -4.31 -7.68
C LEU A 80 3.68 -5.77 -7.73
N LYS A 81 4.08 -6.22 -8.90
CA LYS A 81 4.73 -7.52 -9.06
C LYS A 81 6.01 -7.29 -9.85
N ASP A 82 7.15 -7.58 -9.20
CA ASP A 82 8.49 -7.38 -9.79
C ASP A 82 8.67 -5.96 -10.32
N GLY A 83 8.14 -4.99 -9.57
CA GLY A 83 8.29 -3.57 -9.87
C GLY A 83 7.27 -3.00 -10.82
N GLU A 84 6.36 -3.80 -11.35
CA GLU A 84 5.31 -3.33 -12.24
C GLU A 84 3.96 -3.27 -11.53
N VAL A 85 3.21 -2.20 -11.78
CA VAL A 85 1.85 -2.08 -11.25
C VAL A 85 0.96 -3.07 -11.98
N VAL A 86 0.43 -4.05 -11.24
CA VAL A 86 -0.44 -5.07 -11.83
C VAL A 86 -1.90 -4.89 -11.44
N ASP A 87 -2.17 -4.14 -10.38
CA ASP A 87 -3.56 -3.90 -9.96
C ASP A 87 -3.64 -2.69 -9.06
N ARG A 88 -4.85 -2.15 -8.91
CA ARG A 88 -5.18 -1.04 -8.00
C ARG A 88 -6.53 -1.31 -7.37
N LYS A 89 -6.61 -1.10 -6.06
CA LYS A 89 -7.87 -1.18 -5.34
C LYS A 89 -8.13 0.18 -4.72
N ILE A 90 -9.31 0.72 -4.91
CA ILE A 90 -9.65 2.09 -4.50
C ILE A 90 -10.83 2.06 -3.54
N GLY A 91 -10.74 2.87 -2.48
CA GLY A 91 -11.78 3.02 -1.50
C GLY A 91 -11.75 1.94 -0.43
N PHE A 92 -12.77 1.96 0.44
CA PHE A 92 -12.89 0.98 1.52
C PHE A 92 -13.19 -0.40 0.96
N MET A 93 -12.41 -1.39 1.35
CA MET A 93 -12.62 -2.78 0.91
C MET A 93 -12.63 -3.72 2.08
N PRO A 94 -13.55 -4.71 2.07
CA PRO A 94 -13.49 -5.80 3.03
C PRO A 94 -12.19 -6.58 2.91
N LYS A 95 -11.74 -7.15 4.01
CA LYS A 95 -10.52 -7.95 4.07
C LYS A 95 -10.45 -9.00 2.97
N GLY A 96 -11.57 -9.70 2.72
CA GLY A 96 -11.61 -10.77 1.73
C GLY A 96 -11.33 -10.29 0.31
N ASP A 97 -11.86 -9.11 -0.06
CA ASP A 97 -11.63 -8.54 -1.38
C ASP A 97 -10.14 -8.18 -1.57
N LEU A 98 -9.53 -7.62 -0.54
CA LEU A 98 -8.14 -7.22 -0.63
C LEU A 98 -7.22 -8.44 -0.70
N GLN A 99 -7.51 -9.48 0.06
CA GLN A 99 -6.74 -10.71 0.01
C GLN A 99 -6.85 -11.44 -1.31
N GLY A 100 -7.97 -11.24 -2.02
CA GLY A 100 -8.20 -11.85 -3.31
C GLY A 100 -7.53 -11.13 -4.48
N ALA A 101 -6.87 -10.00 -4.19
CA ALA A 101 -6.22 -9.20 -5.23
C ALA A 101 -4.94 -9.83 -5.78
#